data_2eced89467980c00ec5bc1d4b7c10476
#
_entry.id   2eced89467980c00ec5bc1d4b7c10476
#
_cell.length_a   1.000
_cell.length_b   1.000
_cell.length_c   1.000
_cell.angle_alpha   90.00
_cell.angle_beta   90.00
_cell.angle_gamma   90.00
#
_symmetry.space_group_name_H-M   'P 1'
#
loop_
_entity.id
_entity.type
_entity.pdbx_description
1 polymer ?
#
loop_
_entity_poly.entity_id
_entity_poly.type
_entity_poly.pdbx_seq_one_letter_code
_entity_poly.pdbx_strand_id
1 'polypeptide(L)'
;LTEEVREKRGLSYSVYSQFAPGLNAGAFAISLQTRPDQAAEALKVSRQVLERFVADGPTEAELQAAKDNLIGGFALRIDSNRKLLGNVVNIATNGLPLDYLDGWTDRIAALTVADVRAAMARKLQPQRMVTVVLGAQP
;
A
#
# COMPACT_ATOMS: atom_id res chain seq x y z
N LEU A 1 4.51 6.65 -4.94
CA LEU A 1 5.65 6.97 -4.06
C LEU A 1 6.97 6.59 -4.72
N THR A 2 7.18 5.34 -5.14
CA THR A 2 8.43 4.88 -5.76
C THR A 2 8.82 5.77 -6.95
N GLU A 3 7.93 5.95 -7.90
CA GLU A 3 8.16 6.79 -9.07
C GLU A 3 8.54 8.23 -8.70
N GLU A 4 7.76 8.88 -7.83
CA GLU A 4 7.94 10.30 -7.51
C GLU A 4 9.11 10.59 -6.56
N VAL A 5 9.35 9.70 -5.59
CA VAL A 5 10.38 9.90 -4.56
C VAL A 5 11.73 9.31 -4.99
N ARG A 6 11.70 8.08 -5.54
CA ARG A 6 12.92 7.36 -5.92
C ARG A 6 13.34 7.65 -7.36
N GLU A 7 12.46 7.39 -8.33
CA GLU A 7 12.87 7.37 -9.75
C GLU A 7 13.04 8.77 -10.32
N LYS A 8 12.06 9.66 -10.10
CA LYS A 8 12.11 11.03 -10.65
C LYS A 8 13.04 11.98 -9.88
N ARG A 9 13.19 11.79 -8.57
CA ARG A 9 13.92 12.77 -7.72
C ARG A 9 15.13 12.21 -7.01
N GLY A 10 15.31 10.88 -6.98
CA GLY A 10 16.45 10.25 -6.31
C GLY A 10 16.53 10.55 -4.81
N LEU A 11 15.42 10.91 -4.17
CA LEU A 11 15.37 11.30 -2.77
C LEU A 11 15.50 10.12 -1.81
N SER A 12 15.21 8.91 -2.25
CA SER A 12 15.28 7.72 -1.43
C SER A 12 15.57 6.50 -2.29
N TYR A 13 16.43 5.61 -1.81
CA TYR A 13 16.62 4.31 -2.45
C TYR A 13 15.43 3.39 -2.22
N SER A 14 14.84 3.46 -1.02
CA SER A 14 13.71 2.62 -0.62
C SER A 14 12.61 3.48 -0.02
N VAL A 15 11.46 3.48 -0.66
CA VAL A 15 10.22 4.10 -0.15
C VAL A 15 9.08 3.12 -0.35
N TYR A 16 8.31 2.87 0.69
CA TYR A 16 7.16 1.99 0.63
C TYR A 16 6.04 2.48 1.52
N SER A 17 4.84 2.03 1.21
CA SER A 17 3.65 2.24 2.04
C SER A 17 2.96 0.91 2.29
N GLN A 18 2.37 0.78 3.46
CA GLN A 18 1.66 -0.43 3.84
C GLN A 18 0.48 -0.14 4.76
N PHE A 19 -0.54 -0.96 4.63
CA PHE A 19 -1.56 -1.13 5.64
C PHE A 19 -1.17 -2.32 6.53
N ALA A 20 -1.22 -2.11 7.83
CA ALA A 20 -1.06 -3.16 8.84
C ALA A 20 -2.42 -3.37 9.51
N PRO A 21 -3.29 -4.21 8.95
CA PRO A 21 -4.62 -4.43 9.52
C PRO A 21 -4.52 -5.14 10.86
N GLY A 22 -5.35 -4.73 11.81
CA GLY A 22 -5.56 -5.42 13.07
C GLY A 22 -7.02 -5.85 13.22
N LEU A 23 -7.34 -6.60 14.25
CA LEU A 23 -8.71 -7.06 14.52
C LEU A 23 -9.71 -5.92 14.70
N ASN A 24 -9.28 -4.81 15.32
CA ASN A 24 -10.14 -3.65 15.56
C ASN A 24 -9.73 -2.45 14.72
N ALA A 25 -8.47 -2.08 14.78
CA ALA A 25 -7.90 -0.97 14.02
C ALA A 25 -6.51 -1.34 13.53
N GLY A 26 -6.13 -0.76 12.40
CA GLY A 26 -4.81 -0.95 11.82
C GLY A 26 -4.16 0.39 11.48
N ALA A 27 -2.86 0.37 11.26
CA ALA A 27 -2.10 1.54 10.86
C ALA A 27 -1.88 1.54 9.34
N PHE A 28 -1.85 2.74 8.77
CA PHE A 28 -1.21 2.99 7.50
C PHE A 28 0.11 3.71 7.76
N ALA A 29 1.19 3.23 7.18
CA ALA A 29 2.51 3.83 7.33
C ALA A 29 3.18 4.03 5.97
N ILE A 30 3.90 5.14 5.86
CA ILE A 30 4.88 5.37 4.80
C ILE A 30 6.25 5.38 5.47
N SER A 31 7.18 4.61 4.94
CA SER A 31 8.55 4.55 5.42
C SER A 31 9.52 4.79 4.27
N LEU A 32 10.52 5.59 4.53
CA LEU A 32 11.61 5.85 3.59
C LEU A 32 12.92 6.10 4.33
N GLN A 33 14.01 5.88 3.64
CA GLN A 33 15.36 6.24 4.09
C GLN A 33 15.95 7.22 3.10
N THR A 34 16.47 8.33 3.60
CA THR A 34 17.02 9.41 2.79
C THR A 34 18.24 10.01 3.46
N ARG A 35 18.98 10.81 2.74
CA ARG A 35 20.09 11.61 3.29
C ARG A 35 19.53 12.70 4.20
N PRO A 36 20.25 13.08 5.26
CA PRO A 36 19.80 14.12 6.20
C PRO A 36 19.45 15.44 5.51
N ASP A 37 20.26 15.87 4.55
CA ASP A 37 20.06 17.10 3.78
C ASP A 37 18.84 17.07 2.84
N GLN A 38 18.29 15.91 2.57
CA GLN A 38 17.11 15.71 1.70
C GLN A 38 15.84 15.33 2.48
N ALA A 39 15.92 15.15 3.79
CA ALA A 39 14.82 14.62 4.60
C ALA A 39 13.55 15.48 4.51
N ALA A 40 13.69 16.80 4.58
CA ALA A 40 12.56 17.72 4.48
C ALA A 40 11.86 17.64 3.12
N GLU A 41 12.61 17.58 2.02
CA GLU A 41 12.03 17.48 0.68
C GLU A 41 11.41 16.11 0.44
N ALA A 42 12.06 15.00 0.89
CA ALA A 42 11.51 13.67 0.78
C ALA A 42 10.16 13.53 1.54
N LEU A 43 10.07 14.11 2.72
CA LEU A 43 8.83 14.17 3.50
C LEU A 43 7.75 14.96 2.78
N LYS A 44 8.06 16.16 2.29
CA LYS A 44 7.15 17.03 1.55
C LYS A 44 6.58 16.33 0.32
N VAL A 45 7.46 15.75 -0.51
CA VAL A 45 7.03 15.02 -1.72
C VAL A 45 6.17 13.81 -1.36
N SER A 46 6.53 13.05 -0.33
CA SER A 46 5.75 11.89 0.11
C SER A 46 4.34 12.29 0.55
N ARG A 47 4.19 13.39 1.28
CA ARG A 47 2.89 13.95 1.68
C ARG A 47 2.06 14.38 0.47
N GLN A 48 2.64 15.13 -0.44
CA GLN A 48 1.97 15.59 -1.66
C GLN A 48 1.47 14.41 -2.52
N VAL A 49 2.29 13.36 -2.66
CA VAL A 49 1.88 12.15 -3.39
C VAL A 49 0.70 11.46 -2.71
N LEU A 50 0.74 11.34 -1.39
CA LEU A 50 -0.36 10.73 -0.63
C LEU A 50 -1.65 11.55 -0.74
N GLU A 51 -1.57 12.87 -0.53
CA GLU A 51 -2.72 13.78 -0.62
C GLU A 51 -3.38 13.71 -1.99
N ARG A 52 -2.57 13.78 -3.06
CA ARG A 52 -3.06 13.62 -4.43
C ARG A 52 -3.72 12.26 -4.65
N PHE A 53 -3.09 11.18 -4.19
CA PHE A 53 -3.64 9.83 -4.33
C PHE A 53 -4.98 9.65 -3.59
N VAL A 54 -5.12 10.25 -2.40
CA VAL A 54 -6.39 10.23 -1.67
C VAL A 54 -7.47 11.05 -2.37
N ALA A 55 -7.10 12.18 -2.99
CA ALA A 55 -8.04 13.04 -3.70
C ALA A 55 -8.49 12.45 -5.04
N ASP A 56 -7.55 11.97 -5.83
CA ASP A 56 -7.77 11.62 -7.24
C ASP A 56 -7.95 10.10 -7.45
N GLY A 57 -7.38 9.27 -6.57
CA GLY A 57 -7.25 7.83 -6.75
C GLY A 57 -6.12 7.46 -7.71
N PRO A 58 -6.00 6.17 -8.08
CA PRO A 58 -5.12 5.72 -9.14
C PRO A 58 -5.69 6.07 -10.51
N THR A 59 -4.84 6.16 -11.50
CA THR A 59 -5.27 6.12 -12.91
C THR A 59 -5.74 4.71 -13.30
N GLU A 60 -6.52 4.60 -14.38
CA GLU A 60 -6.93 3.29 -14.91
C GLU A 60 -5.72 2.40 -15.25
N ALA A 61 -4.66 2.99 -15.81
CA ALA A 61 -3.44 2.25 -16.15
C ALA A 61 -2.71 1.72 -14.90
N GLU A 62 -2.63 2.52 -13.83
CA GLU A 62 -2.05 2.10 -12.56
C GLU A 62 -2.87 1.00 -11.89
N LEU A 63 -4.19 1.12 -11.91
CA LEU A 63 -5.07 0.09 -11.37
C LEU A 63 -4.94 -1.20 -12.18
N GLN A 64 -4.94 -1.14 -13.51
CA GLN A 64 -4.79 -2.32 -14.35
C GLN A 64 -3.45 -3.02 -14.12
N ALA A 65 -2.34 -2.27 -14.08
CA ALA A 65 -1.02 -2.83 -13.79
C ALA A 65 -0.96 -3.51 -12.40
N ALA A 66 -1.63 -2.92 -11.39
CA ALA A 66 -1.73 -3.53 -10.06
C ALA A 66 -2.55 -4.84 -10.08
N LYS A 67 -3.69 -4.86 -10.80
CA LYS A 67 -4.49 -6.08 -10.99
C LYS A 67 -3.69 -7.18 -11.68
N ASP A 68 -3.02 -6.87 -12.78
CA ASP A 68 -2.22 -7.82 -13.55
C ASP A 68 -1.12 -8.45 -12.67
N ASN A 69 -0.44 -7.64 -11.87
CA ASN A 69 0.56 -8.12 -10.93
C ASN A 69 -0.04 -9.02 -9.84
N LEU A 70 -1.17 -8.63 -9.25
CA LEU A 70 -1.81 -9.38 -8.17
C LEU A 70 -2.39 -10.70 -8.67
N ILE A 71 -3.13 -10.67 -9.77
CA ILE A 71 -3.79 -11.84 -10.36
C ILE A 71 -2.75 -12.79 -10.96
N GLY A 72 -1.82 -12.26 -11.77
CA GLY A 72 -0.76 -13.07 -12.39
C GLY A 72 0.20 -13.69 -11.37
N GLY A 73 0.45 -13.00 -10.25
CA GLY A 73 1.27 -13.52 -9.15
C GLY A 73 0.54 -14.41 -8.16
N PHE A 74 -0.78 -14.60 -8.28
CA PHE A 74 -1.57 -15.30 -7.25
C PHE A 74 -1.12 -16.73 -7.01
N ALA A 75 -0.91 -17.51 -8.05
CA ALA A 75 -0.46 -18.90 -7.94
C ALA A 75 0.86 -19.03 -7.16
N LEU A 76 1.79 -18.09 -7.33
CA LEU A 76 3.06 -18.05 -6.62
C LEU A 76 2.92 -17.71 -5.12
N ARG A 77 1.77 -17.19 -4.70
CA ARG A 77 1.48 -16.87 -3.30
C ARG A 77 0.96 -18.06 -2.51
N ILE A 78 0.56 -19.13 -3.20
CA ILE A 78 -0.03 -20.36 -2.60
C ILE A 78 0.65 -21.65 -3.10
N ASP A 79 1.81 -21.54 -3.76
CA ASP A 79 2.51 -22.63 -4.43
C ASP A 79 3.20 -23.64 -3.48
N SER A 80 3.16 -23.42 -2.20
CA SER A 80 3.76 -24.32 -1.20
C SER A 80 2.90 -24.39 0.06
N ASN A 81 3.01 -25.53 0.78
CA ASN A 81 2.28 -25.75 2.04
C ASN A 81 2.55 -24.62 3.06
N ARG A 82 3.77 -24.10 3.11
CA ARG A 82 4.14 -22.99 4.01
C ARG A 82 3.39 -21.71 3.67
N LYS A 83 3.32 -21.35 2.38
CA LYS A 83 2.61 -20.16 1.92
C LYS A 83 1.10 -20.34 2.07
N LEU A 84 0.58 -21.53 1.74
CA LEU A 84 -0.83 -21.83 1.92
C LEU A 84 -1.22 -21.75 3.41
N LEU A 85 -0.43 -22.35 4.31
CA LEU A 85 -0.67 -22.25 5.74
C LEU A 85 -0.71 -20.79 6.22
N GLY A 86 0.21 -19.95 5.76
CA GLY A 86 0.20 -18.52 6.10
C GLY A 86 -1.10 -17.81 5.67
N ASN A 87 -1.61 -18.13 4.50
CA ASN A 87 -2.90 -17.60 4.02
C ASN A 87 -4.08 -18.13 4.86
N VAL A 88 -4.11 -19.43 5.18
CA VAL A 88 -5.15 -20.03 6.01
C VAL A 88 -5.17 -19.42 7.42
N VAL A 89 -4.00 -19.23 8.03
CA VAL A 89 -3.89 -18.57 9.34
C VAL A 89 -4.42 -17.13 9.26
N ASN A 90 -4.08 -16.39 8.20
CA ASN A 90 -4.57 -15.02 8.01
C ASN A 90 -6.10 -14.98 7.85
N ILE A 91 -6.67 -15.90 7.06
CA ILE A 91 -8.11 -16.04 6.85
C ILE A 91 -8.80 -16.32 8.20
N ALA A 92 -8.32 -17.32 8.96
CA ALA A 92 -8.89 -17.69 10.24
C ALA A 92 -8.79 -16.56 11.28
N THR A 93 -7.63 -15.90 11.37
CA THR A 93 -7.39 -14.81 12.33
C THR A 93 -8.29 -13.60 12.05
N ASN A 94 -8.58 -13.32 10.79
CA ASN A 94 -9.43 -12.20 10.40
C ASN A 94 -10.92 -12.57 10.26
N GLY A 95 -11.31 -13.80 10.60
CA GLY A 95 -12.69 -14.24 10.52
C GLY A 95 -13.26 -14.27 9.10
N LEU A 96 -12.39 -14.46 8.10
CA LEU A 96 -12.79 -14.55 6.70
C LEU A 96 -13.33 -15.98 6.39
N PRO A 97 -14.19 -16.13 5.39
CA PRO A 97 -14.69 -17.44 5.01
C PRO A 97 -13.57 -18.35 4.50
N LEU A 98 -13.68 -19.66 4.71
CA LEU A 98 -12.64 -20.64 4.35
C LEU A 98 -12.38 -20.72 2.84
N ASP A 99 -13.38 -20.42 2.03
CA ASP A 99 -13.31 -20.33 0.56
C ASP A 99 -12.82 -18.95 0.05
N TYR A 100 -12.27 -18.12 0.96
CA TYR A 100 -11.85 -16.76 0.62
C TYR A 100 -10.89 -16.68 -0.57
N LEU A 101 -10.03 -17.70 -0.74
CA LEU A 101 -9.06 -17.71 -1.85
C LEU A 101 -9.72 -18.08 -3.18
N ASP A 102 -10.81 -18.83 -3.21
CA ASP A 102 -11.43 -19.32 -4.44
C ASP A 102 -11.91 -18.19 -5.35
N GLY A 103 -12.49 -17.15 -4.76
CA GLY A 103 -12.94 -15.96 -5.51
C GLY A 103 -12.00 -14.74 -5.40
N TRP A 104 -10.75 -14.91 -4.94
CA TRP A 104 -9.88 -13.77 -4.67
C TRP A 104 -9.51 -13.01 -5.93
N THR A 105 -9.14 -13.71 -7.00
CA THR A 105 -8.78 -13.11 -8.29
C THR A 105 -9.95 -12.36 -8.92
N ASP A 106 -11.15 -12.92 -8.84
CA ASP A 106 -12.36 -12.29 -9.39
C ASP A 106 -12.71 -11.00 -8.64
N ARG A 107 -12.57 -11.02 -7.31
CA ARG A 107 -12.74 -9.80 -6.50
C ARG A 107 -11.73 -8.71 -6.85
N ILE A 108 -10.46 -9.08 -7.09
CA ILE A 108 -9.44 -8.10 -7.55
C ILE A 108 -9.79 -7.59 -8.95
N ALA A 109 -10.17 -8.47 -9.87
CA ALA A 109 -10.54 -8.10 -11.24
C ALA A 109 -11.72 -7.11 -11.28
N ALA A 110 -12.70 -7.28 -10.39
CA ALA A 110 -13.89 -6.45 -10.32
C ALA A 110 -13.67 -5.02 -9.78
N LEU A 111 -12.54 -4.75 -9.10
CA LEU A 111 -12.28 -3.43 -8.52
C LEU A 111 -12.23 -2.34 -9.59
N THR A 112 -12.78 -1.18 -9.27
CA THR A 112 -12.74 0.02 -10.10
C THR A 112 -11.89 1.12 -9.46
N VAL A 113 -11.47 2.12 -10.24
CA VAL A 113 -10.82 3.33 -9.71
C VAL A 113 -11.69 4.01 -8.65
N ALA A 114 -13.01 4.03 -8.88
CA ALA A 114 -13.96 4.61 -7.93
C ALA A 114 -13.96 3.87 -6.58
N ASP A 115 -13.88 2.54 -6.58
CA ASP A 115 -13.81 1.73 -5.36
C ASP A 115 -12.53 2.02 -4.56
N VAL A 116 -11.39 2.07 -5.25
CA VAL A 116 -10.10 2.37 -4.62
C VAL A 116 -10.11 3.78 -4.04
N ARG A 117 -10.55 4.77 -4.82
CA ARG A 117 -10.66 6.17 -4.37
C ARG A 117 -11.57 6.30 -3.13
N ALA A 118 -12.74 5.70 -3.16
CA ALA A 118 -13.68 5.72 -2.04
C ALA A 118 -13.10 5.04 -0.78
N ALA A 119 -12.39 3.92 -0.95
CA ALA A 119 -11.73 3.24 0.15
C ALA A 119 -10.60 4.09 0.77
N MET A 120 -9.77 4.72 -0.06
CA MET A 120 -8.69 5.58 0.40
C MET A 120 -9.22 6.82 1.11
N ALA A 121 -10.20 7.51 0.56
CA ALA A 121 -10.84 8.68 1.19
C ALA A 121 -11.46 8.34 2.55
N ARG A 122 -12.05 7.15 2.70
CA ARG A 122 -12.64 6.68 3.96
C ARG A 122 -11.59 6.31 5.01
N LYS A 123 -10.44 5.75 4.59
CA LYS A 123 -9.45 5.15 5.49
C LYS A 123 -8.27 6.05 5.82
N LEU A 124 -7.90 6.95 4.93
CA LEU A 124 -6.72 7.79 5.10
C LEU A 124 -7.10 9.24 5.35
N GLN A 125 -6.43 9.82 6.35
CA GLN A 125 -6.55 11.24 6.71
C GLN A 125 -5.14 11.84 6.77
N PRO A 126 -4.56 12.27 5.63
CA PRO A 126 -3.17 12.72 5.55
C PRO A 126 -2.80 13.79 6.58
N GLN A 127 -3.73 14.71 6.87
CA GLN A 127 -3.54 15.79 7.82
C GLN A 127 -3.48 15.34 9.28
N ARG A 128 -3.86 14.09 9.59
CA ARG A 128 -3.80 13.50 10.93
C ARG A 128 -2.63 12.53 11.11
N MET A 129 -1.79 12.38 10.08
CA MET A 129 -0.65 11.49 10.17
C MET A 129 0.46 12.07 11.03
N VAL A 130 1.00 11.24 11.92
CA VAL A 130 2.19 11.55 12.71
C VAL A 130 3.43 11.30 11.87
N THR A 131 4.39 12.22 11.93
CA THR A 131 5.70 12.07 11.27
C THR A 131 6.78 11.89 12.32
N VAL A 132 7.61 10.88 12.14
CA VAL A 132 8.79 10.64 12.96
C VAL A 132 10.02 10.67 12.06
N VAL A 133 11.01 11.48 12.40
CA VAL A 133 12.28 11.61 11.68
C VAL A 133 13.41 11.23 12.63
N LEU A 134 14.25 10.29 12.22
CA LEU A 134 15.40 9.84 13.01
C LEU A 134 16.69 10.12 12.25
N GLY A 135 17.70 10.62 12.96
CA GLY A 135 19.04 10.87 12.40
C GLY A 135 19.21 12.17 11.63
N ALA A 136 18.17 12.90 11.31
CA ALA A 136 18.25 14.22 10.75
C ALA A 136 18.16 15.26 11.88
N GLN A 137 19.06 16.24 11.87
CA GLN A 137 18.80 17.49 12.60
C GLN A 137 17.83 18.31 11.76
N PRO A 138 16.80 18.89 12.33
CA PRO A 138 15.87 19.76 11.62
C PRO A 138 16.57 21.00 11.06
#